data_34c2cf850b93280554c7e779690b55c5
#
_entry.id   34c2cf850b93280554c7e779690b55c5
#
_cell.length_a   1.000
_cell.length_b   1.000
_cell.length_c   1.000
_cell.angle_alpha   90.00
_cell.angle_beta   90.00
_cell.angle_gamma   90.00
#
_symmetry.space_group_name_H-M   'P 1'
#
loop_
_entity.id
_entity.type
_entity.pdbx_description
1 polymer ?
#
loop_
_entity_poly.entity_id
_entity_poly.type
_entity_poly.pdbx_seq_one_letter_code
_entity_poly.pdbx_strand_id
1 'polypeptide(L)'
;MLLAGASHLEKEGAAEPFFLPPLTKDGRYEPDGVRKAVLDAKECFEAEGYVFQMRLVPGHMLGMLEEAFPDQMYFSEDRPNYDYVYRRSDLAELKGRDYHSKKNHLNYFRKNYSYEYVPLTSGMAWEAIEFVRELNRSRDRSGHELELLKMEEDAMADVFCHMEEAGYMGGAIRIDGKMQALTVGGQLNLDTAVVHIEKANTNFRGLYQAINNEFCRNMPDSTEFVNREEDMGIPNLRKAKLSYKPVKMIEKYIAAFK
;
A
#
# COMPACT_ATOMS: atom_id res chain seq x y z
N MET A 1 -13.97 -1.96 16.66
CA MET A 1 -14.35 -2.54 15.34
C MET A 1 -13.37 -3.65 15.02
N LEU A 2 -13.88 -4.77 14.56
CA LEU A 2 -13.07 -5.92 14.11
C LEU A 2 -13.27 -6.09 12.61
N LEU A 3 -12.17 -6.29 11.89
CA LEU A 3 -12.17 -6.55 10.45
C LEU A 3 -11.51 -7.90 10.20
N ALA A 4 -12.16 -8.72 9.40
CA ALA A 4 -11.60 -9.98 8.92
C ALA A 4 -11.24 -9.86 7.45
N GLY A 5 -10.16 -10.51 7.06
CA GLY A 5 -9.71 -10.62 5.68
C GLY A 5 -9.46 -12.08 5.32
N ALA A 6 -9.23 -12.34 4.05
CA ALA A 6 -8.79 -13.64 3.58
C ALA A 6 -7.60 -13.44 2.63
N SER A 7 -6.56 -14.28 2.78
CA SER A 7 -5.39 -14.22 1.91
C SER A 7 -5.64 -14.98 0.63
N HIS A 8 -5.61 -14.31 -0.50
CA HIS A 8 -5.69 -14.92 -1.84
C HIS A 8 -4.31 -15.16 -2.47
N LEU A 9 -3.22 -14.89 -1.73
CA LEU A 9 -1.85 -14.95 -2.26
C LEU A 9 -1.21 -16.34 -2.16
N GLU A 10 -1.82 -17.29 -1.46
CA GLU A 10 -1.29 -18.63 -1.32
C GLU A 10 -1.68 -19.50 -2.52
N LYS A 11 -0.68 -20.07 -3.18
CA LYS A 11 -0.77 -20.70 -4.51
C LYS A 11 -1.59 -21.98 -4.61
N GLU A 12 -1.90 -22.67 -3.50
CA GLU A 12 -2.65 -23.94 -3.51
C GLU A 12 -3.34 -24.13 -2.15
N GLY A 13 -4.55 -23.59 -1.99
CA GLY A 13 -5.37 -23.84 -0.80
C GLY A 13 -6.57 -22.89 -0.74
N ALA A 14 -7.56 -23.23 0.07
CA ALA A 14 -8.62 -22.28 0.41
C ALA A 14 -7.99 -21.08 1.12
N ALA A 15 -8.41 -19.87 0.76
CA ALA A 15 -7.93 -18.66 1.41
C ALA A 15 -8.19 -18.75 2.92
N GLU A 16 -7.13 -18.76 3.72
CA GLU A 16 -7.27 -18.79 5.17
C GLU A 16 -7.71 -17.41 5.67
N PRO A 17 -8.84 -17.34 6.38
CA PRO A 17 -9.27 -16.08 6.96
C PRO A 17 -8.35 -15.65 8.10
N PHE A 18 -8.26 -14.35 8.33
CA PHE A 18 -7.50 -13.77 9.43
C PHE A 18 -8.18 -12.51 9.94
N PHE A 19 -7.90 -12.13 11.18
CA PHE A 19 -8.29 -10.84 11.70
C PHE A 19 -7.19 -9.79 11.52
N LEU A 20 -7.61 -8.57 11.21
CA LEU A 20 -6.77 -7.40 11.41
C LEU A 20 -6.77 -7.01 12.89
N PRO A 21 -5.75 -6.30 13.37
CA PRO A 21 -5.74 -5.77 14.71
C PRO A 21 -7.03 -4.99 15.01
N PRO A 22 -7.58 -5.08 16.24
CA PRO A 22 -8.78 -4.33 16.59
C PRO A 22 -8.54 -2.83 16.41
N LEU A 23 -9.56 -2.11 15.93
CA LEU A 23 -9.53 -0.67 15.74
C LEU A 23 -10.36 0.00 16.83
N THR A 24 -9.83 1.04 17.44
CA THR A 24 -10.53 1.93 18.37
C THR A 24 -10.83 3.27 17.69
N LYS A 25 -11.85 3.97 18.18
CA LYS A 25 -12.31 5.22 17.57
C LYS A 25 -11.28 6.36 17.68
N ASP A 26 -10.51 6.35 18.74
CA ASP A 26 -9.55 7.40 19.09
C ASP A 26 -8.08 6.94 19.07
N GLY A 27 -7.82 5.72 18.60
CA GLY A 27 -6.49 5.12 18.56
C GLY A 27 -5.93 4.71 19.91
N ARG A 28 -6.73 4.80 20.99
CA ARG A 28 -6.32 4.38 22.33
C ARG A 28 -6.77 2.96 22.60
N TYR A 29 -5.89 2.19 23.20
CA TYR A 29 -6.12 0.79 23.49
C TYR A 29 -5.96 0.54 24.97
N GLU A 30 -6.97 -0.09 25.57
CA GLU A 30 -6.92 -0.59 26.94
C GLU A 30 -6.74 -2.12 26.89
N PRO A 31 -5.85 -2.72 27.70
CA PRO A 31 -5.58 -4.17 27.66
C PRO A 31 -6.82 -5.05 27.75
N ASP A 32 -7.75 -4.72 28.63
CA ASP A 32 -9.00 -5.46 28.80
C ASP A 32 -9.90 -5.36 27.56
N GLY A 33 -9.94 -4.19 26.93
CA GLY A 33 -10.68 -3.98 25.68
C GLY A 33 -10.09 -4.78 24.52
N VAL A 34 -8.77 -4.79 24.42
CA VAL A 34 -8.03 -5.60 23.44
C VAL A 34 -8.27 -7.08 23.69
N ARG A 35 -8.15 -7.52 24.96
CA ARG A 35 -8.39 -8.90 25.38
C ARG A 35 -9.78 -9.37 24.98
N LYS A 36 -10.81 -8.58 25.31
CA LYS A 36 -12.20 -8.90 24.94
C LYS A 36 -12.35 -9.01 23.41
N ALA A 37 -11.88 -8.03 22.66
CA ALA A 37 -12.02 -8.01 21.19
C ALA A 37 -11.34 -9.21 20.52
N VAL A 38 -10.15 -9.60 21.01
CA VAL A 38 -9.41 -10.75 20.49
C VAL A 38 -10.11 -12.07 20.84
N LEU A 39 -10.67 -12.20 22.05
CA LEU A 39 -11.41 -13.40 22.45
C LEU A 39 -12.73 -13.54 21.69
N ASP A 40 -13.48 -12.46 21.50
CA ASP A 40 -14.70 -12.44 20.70
C ASP A 40 -14.40 -12.86 19.24
N ALA A 41 -13.30 -12.36 18.68
CA ALA A 41 -12.84 -12.73 17.34
C ALA A 41 -12.43 -14.21 17.27
N LYS A 42 -11.71 -14.72 18.26
CA LYS A 42 -11.29 -16.11 18.35
C LYS A 42 -12.51 -17.03 18.41
N GLU A 43 -13.49 -16.72 19.24
CA GLU A 43 -14.74 -17.51 19.33
C GLU A 43 -15.47 -17.57 17.99
N CYS A 44 -15.57 -16.44 17.25
CA CYS A 44 -16.17 -16.42 15.93
C CYS A 44 -15.44 -17.32 14.94
N PHE A 45 -14.10 -17.33 14.94
CA PHE A 45 -13.31 -18.17 14.04
C PHE A 45 -13.45 -19.65 14.36
N GLU A 46 -13.36 -20.00 15.64
CA GLU A 46 -13.49 -21.39 16.09
C GLU A 46 -14.88 -21.95 15.81
N ALA A 47 -15.94 -21.14 15.94
CA ALA A 47 -17.31 -21.52 15.60
C ALA A 47 -17.48 -21.88 14.11
N GLU A 48 -16.74 -21.24 13.23
CA GLU A 48 -16.70 -21.49 11.79
C GLU A 48 -15.66 -22.58 11.40
N GLY A 49 -14.92 -23.14 12.37
CA GLY A 49 -13.94 -24.19 12.16
C GLY A 49 -12.56 -23.70 11.68
N TYR A 50 -12.28 -22.41 11.81
CA TYR A 50 -11.00 -21.81 11.44
C TYR A 50 -10.04 -21.70 12.64
N VAL A 51 -8.74 -21.77 12.35
CA VAL A 51 -7.70 -21.46 13.33
C VAL A 51 -7.57 -19.94 13.44
N PHE A 52 -7.66 -19.41 14.67
CA PHE A 52 -7.53 -17.98 14.90
C PHE A 52 -6.11 -17.48 14.63
N GLN A 53 -6.00 -16.46 13.80
CA GLN A 53 -4.78 -15.68 13.62
C GLN A 53 -5.12 -14.22 13.34
N MET A 54 -4.29 -13.33 13.86
CA MET A 54 -4.25 -11.93 13.44
C MET A 54 -3.06 -11.72 12.51
N ARG A 55 -3.23 -10.96 11.45
CA ARG A 55 -2.17 -10.55 10.51
C ARG A 55 -2.02 -9.04 10.47
N LEU A 56 -0.91 -8.58 9.91
CA LEU A 56 -0.59 -7.15 9.79
C LEU A 56 -0.56 -6.43 11.14
N VAL A 57 -0.23 -7.13 12.22
CA VAL A 57 -0.13 -6.56 13.58
C VAL A 57 1.08 -5.64 13.62
N PRO A 58 0.91 -4.31 13.82
CA PRO A 58 2.04 -3.40 13.90
C PRO A 58 2.91 -3.69 15.13
N GLY A 59 4.23 -3.56 15.00
CA GLY A 59 5.17 -3.88 16.08
C GLY A 59 4.89 -3.15 17.40
N HIS A 60 4.34 -1.94 17.36
CA HIS A 60 3.97 -1.20 18.57
C HIS A 60 2.82 -1.83 19.36
N MET A 61 2.02 -2.72 18.77
CA MET A 61 0.93 -3.43 19.44
C MET A 61 1.38 -4.71 20.16
N LEU A 62 2.58 -5.22 19.89
CA LEU A 62 3.03 -6.49 20.49
C LEU A 62 3.06 -6.47 22.01
N GLY A 63 3.60 -5.39 22.60
CA GLY A 63 3.64 -5.26 24.07
C GLY A 63 2.25 -5.26 24.70
N MET A 64 1.27 -4.64 24.06
CA MET A 64 -0.12 -4.62 24.53
C MET A 64 -0.79 -6.00 24.41
N LEU A 65 -0.53 -6.73 23.33
CA LEU A 65 -1.03 -8.10 23.17
C LEU A 65 -0.40 -9.05 24.20
N GLU A 66 0.89 -8.89 24.48
CA GLU A 66 1.57 -9.68 25.52
C GLU A 66 1.02 -9.35 26.94
N GLU A 67 0.69 -8.09 27.20
CA GLU A 67 0.03 -7.69 28.46
C GLU A 67 -1.39 -8.26 28.57
N ALA A 68 -2.15 -8.23 27.46
CA ALA A 68 -3.50 -8.80 27.43
C ALA A 68 -3.51 -10.33 27.54
N PHE A 69 -2.48 -11.03 27.04
CA PHE A 69 -2.38 -12.49 26.95
C PHE A 69 -0.99 -13.00 27.38
N PRO A 70 -0.59 -12.82 28.65
CA PRO A 70 0.75 -13.20 29.10
C PRO A 70 1.07 -14.66 28.78
N ASP A 71 2.17 -14.90 28.05
CA ASP A 71 2.66 -16.23 27.66
C ASP A 71 1.66 -17.11 26.85
N GLN A 72 0.56 -16.53 26.33
CA GLN A 72 -0.48 -17.27 25.60
C GLN A 72 -0.37 -17.15 24.08
N MET A 73 0.34 -16.15 23.60
CA MET A 73 0.49 -15.88 22.15
C MET A 73 1.93 -16.09 21.68
N TYR A 74 2.08 -16.41 20.41
CA TYR A 74 3.34 -16.27 19.72
C TYR A 74 3.23 -15.22 18.62
N PHE A 75 4.35 -14.57 18.33
CA PHE A 75 4.47 -13.55 17.31
C PHE A 75 5.55 -13.94 16.31
N SER A 76 5.23 -13.86 15.02
CA SER A 76 6.20 -14.09 13.96
C SER A 76 6.26 -12.88 13.02
N GLU A 77 7.46 -12.54 12.57
CA GLU A 77 7.65 -11.45 11.62
C GLU A 77 6.95 -11.74 10.29
N ASP A 78 6.20 -10.75 9.81
CA ASP A 78 5.57 -10.78 8.48
C ASP A 78 6.31 -9.84 7.53
N ARG A 79 7.58 -10.13 7.29
CA ARG A 79 8.50 -9.29 6.51
C ARG A 79 7.99 -8.89 5.12
N PRO A 80 7.25 -9.73 4.36
CA PRO A 80 6.64 -9.36 3.09
C PRO A 80 5.69 -8.15 3.19
N ASN A 81 5.05 -7.97 4.33
CA ASN A 81 4.05 -6.95 4.60
C ASN A 81 4.58 -5.72 5.35
N TYR A 82 5.91 -5.57 5.53
CA TYR A 82 6.49 -4.37 6.13
C TYR A 82 6.31 -3.17 5.20
N ASP A 83 5.79 -2.05 5.75
CA ASP A 83 5.67 -0.81 4.97
C ASP A 83 6.99 -0.05 4.91
N TYR A 84 7.18 0.62 3.80
CA TYR A 84 8.34 1.46 3.51
C TYR A 84 7.95 2.94 3.63
N VAL A 85 8.54 3.63 4.59
CA VAL A 85 8.29 5.05 4.85
C VAL A 85 9.50 5.88 4.44
N TYR A 86 9.25 6.96 3.69
CA TYR A 86 10.27 7.85 3.14
C TYR A 86 10.01 9.29 3.58
N ARG A 87 11.05 10.12 3.59
CA ARG A 87 10.82 11.57 3.64
C ARG A 87 10.28 12.06 2.31
N ARG A 88 9.19 12.83 2.34
CA ARG A 88 8.61 13.43 1.13
C ARG A 88 9.63 14.29 0.38
N SER A 89 10.43 15.08 1.09
CA SER A 89 11.49 15.92 0.50
C SER A 89 12.52 15.11 -0.28
N ASP A 90 12.90 13.92 0.20
CA ASP A 90 13.85 13.06 -0.49
C ASP A 90 13.29 12.55 -1.83
N LEU A 91 12.01 12.16 -1.86
CA LEU A 91 11.33 11.71 -3.08
C LEU A 91 11.07 12.87 -4.05
N ALA A 92 10.73 14.06 -3.53
CA ALA A 92 10.44 15.25 -4.31
C ALA A 92 11.70 15.88 -4.93
N GLU A 93 12.86 15.79 -4.29
CA GLU A 93 14.07 16.48 -4.71
C GLU A 93 15.13 15.55 -5.31
N LEU A 94 15.17 14.29 -4.89
CA LEU A 94 16.17 13.28 -5.26
C LEU A 94 17.60 13.83 -5.14
N LYS A 95 17.88 14.52 -4.02
CA LYS A 95 19.19 15.12 -3.73
C LYS A 95 20.15 14.09 -3.13
N GLY A 96 21.42 14.27 -3.42
CA GLY A 96 22.49 13.46 -2.84
C GLY A 96 22.86 12.23 -3.66
N ARG A 97 23.96 11.58 -3.22
CA ARG A 97 24.60 10.46 -3.93
C ARG A 97 23.69 9.24 -4.02
N ASP A 98 22.92 8.98 -2.98
CA ASP A 98 22.03 7.80 -2.90
C ASP A 98 20.90 7.84 -3.93
N TYR A 99 20.47 9.02 -4.34
CA TYR A 99 19.40 9.22 -5.33
C TYR A 99 19.91 9.45 -6.76
N HIS A 100 21.23 9.42 -6.98
CA HIS A 100 21.81 9.73 -8.29
C HIS A 100 21.22 8.88 -9.43
N SER A 101 21.05 7.57 -9.21
CA SER A 101 20.41 6.69 -10.20
C SER A 101 18.96 7.09 -10.50
N LYS A 102 18.17 7.39 -9.47
CA LYS A 102 16.76 7.81 -9.62
C LYS A 102 16.66 9.14 -10.35
N LYS A 103 17.51 10.08 -9.98
CA LYS A 103 17.60 11.40 -10.63
C LYS A 103 17.99 11.29 -12.10
N ASN A 104 18.91 10.39 -12.44
CA ASN A 104 19.27 10.14 -13.83
C ASN A 104 18.09 9.61 -14.66
N HIS A 105 17.29 8.68 -14.11
CA HIS A 105 16.08 8.21 -14.78
C HIS A 105 15.04 9.33 -14.95
N LEU A 106 14.81 10.13 -13.92
CA LEU A 106 13.92 11.28 -13.97
C LEU A 106 14.37 12.31 -15.00
N ASN A 107 15.67 12.66 -15.00
CA ASN A 107 16.23 13.62 -15.96
C ASN A 107 16.16 13.10 -17.39
N TYR A 108 16.40 11.80 -17.60
CA TYR A 108 16.21 11.18 -18.90
C TYR A 108 14.77 11.33 -19.36
N PHE A 109 13.80 11.02 -18.50
CA PHE A 109 12.37 11.18 -18.81
C PHE A 109 12.03 12.61 -19.21
N ARG A 110 12.40 13.58 -18.38
CA ARG A 110 12.13 15.01 -18.61
C ARG A 110 12.78 15.55 -19.89
N LYS A 111 13.93 15.00 -20.29
CA LYS A 111 14.62 15.42 -21.51
C LYS A 111 14.00 14.84 -22.79
N ASN A 112 13.45 13.63 -22.73
CA ASN A 112 13.06 12.88 -23.93
C ASN A 112 11.55 12.85 -24.18
N TYR A 113 10.72 13.22 -23.18
CA TYR A 113 9.27 13.18 -23.34
C TYR A 113 8.66 14.53 -22.93
N SER A 114 7.78 15.03 -23.78
CA SER A 114 6.87 16.13 -23.41
C SER A 114 5.71 15.52 -22.66
N TYR A 115 5.46 16.00 -21.44
CA TYR A 115 4.43 15.45 -20.57
C TYR A 115 3.72 16.53 -19.77
N GLU A 116 2.54 16.20 -19.31
CA GLU A 116 1.75 17.01 -18.39
C GLU A 116 1.45 16.19 -17.14
N TYR A 117 1.65 16.78 -15.96
CA TYR A 117 1.15 16.23 -14.70
C TYR A 117 -0.20 16.86 -14.39
N VAL A 118 -1.21 16.04 -14.13
CA VAL A 118 -2.56 16.49 -13.79
C VAL A 118 -3.02 15.85 -12.48
N PRO A 119 -3.66 16.59 -11.57
CA PRO A 119 -4.35 16.01 -10.43
C PRO A 119 -5.44 15.05 -10.93
N LEU A 120 -5.57 13.88 -10.29
CA LEU A 120 -6.67 12.97 -10.55
C LEU A 120 -7.95 13.49 -9.88
N THR A 121 -9.06 13.25 -10.56
CA THR A 121 -10.41 13.54 -10.07
C THR A 121 -11.30 12.32 -10.27
N SER A 122 -12.41 12.23 -9.54
CA SER A 122 -13.43 11.18 -9.72
C SER A 122 -13.94 11.07 -11.17
N GLY A 123 -14.01 12.19 -11.89
CA GLY A 123 -14.40 12.22 -13.32
C GLY A 123 -13.43 11.50 -14.26
N MET A 124 -12.22 11.17 -13.80
CA MET A 124 -11.19 10.45 -14.59
C MET A 124 -11.21 8.94 -14.36
N ALA A 125 -12.16 8.41 -13.58
CA ALA A 125 -12.24 7.00 -13.21
C ALA A 125 -12.15 6.06 -14.42
N TRP A 126 -12.96 6.30 -15.44
CA TRP A 126 -12.97 5.48 -16.66
C TRP A 126 -11.61 5.44 -17.34
N GLU A 127 -11.00 6.60 -17.56
CA GLU A 127 -9.69 6.70 -18.21
C GLU A 127 -8.60 5.98 -17.40
N ALA A 128 -8.62 6.12 -16.07
CA ALA A 128 -7.68 5.47 -15.18
C ALA A 128 -7.81 3.93 -15.20
N ILE A 129 -9.03 3.42 -15.14
CA ILE A 129 -9.31 1.98 -15.21
C ILE A 129 -8.89 1.42 -16.57
N GLU A 130 -9.26 2.06 -17.68
CA GLU A 130 -8.84 1.62 -19.02
C GLU A 130 -7.32 1.64 -19.18
N PHE A 131 -6.64 2.67 -18.67
CA PHE A 131 -5.17 2.70 -18.68
C PHE A 131 -4.56 1.48 -17.96
N VAL A 132 -5.06 1.13 -16.77
CA VAL A 132 -4.56 -0.04 -16.03
C VAL A 132 -4.89 -1.34 -16.76
N ARG A 133 -6.08 -1.46 -17.35
CA ARG A 133 -6.44 -2.60 -18.21
C ARG A 133 -5.48 -2.76 -19.40
N GLU A 134 -5.12 -1.67 -20.08
CA GLU A 134 -4.17 -1.70 -21.20
C GLU A 134 -2.79 -2.17 -20.74
N LEU A 135 -2.28 -1.69 -19.60
CA LEU A 135 -1.03 -2.16 -19.01
C LEU A 135 -1.05 -3.67 -18.73
N ASN A 136 -2.21 -4.18 -18.36
CA ASN A 136 -2.40 -5.56 -17.98
C ASN A 136 -2.61 -6.50 -19.18
N ARG A 137 -3.16 -6.03 -20.30
CA ARG A 137 -3.42 -6.84 -21.53
C ARG A 137 -2.16 -7.41 -22.17
N SER A 138 -1.02 -6.80 -21.99
CA SER A 138 0.24 -7.17 -22.67
C SER A 138 0.97 -8.37 -22.06
N ARG A 139 0.41 -9.05 -21.06
CA ARG A 139 1.05 -10.15 -20.34
C ARG A 139 0.18 -11.40 -20.37
N ASP A 140 0.74 -12.54 -20.82
CA ASP A 140 0.12 -13.85 -20.63
C ASP A 140 -0.01 -14.15 -19.14
N ARG A 141 -1.23 -14.44 -18.67
CA ARG A 141 -1.53 -14.60 -17.23
C ARG A 141 -2.38 -15.83 -16.97
N SER A 142 -2.19 -16.42 -15.79
CA SER A 142 -3.00 -17.50 -15.26
C SER A 142 -4.40 -17.03 -14.85
N GLY A 143 -5.35 -17.95 -14.70
CA GLY A 143 -6.70 -17.63 -14.22
C GLY A 143 -6.72 -16.89 -12.89
N HIS A 144 -5.86 -17.27 -11.95
CA HIS A 144 -5.71 -16.61 -10.65
C HIS A 144 -5.19 -15.16 -10.78
N GLU A 145 -4.21 -14.92 -11.66
CA GLU A 145 -3.72 -13.56 -11.91
C GLU A 145 -4.79 -12.66 -12.54
N LEU A 146 -5.67 -13.22 -13.35
CA LEU A 146 -6.82 -12.49 -13.92
C LEU A 146 -7.83 -12.10 -12.84
N GLU A 147 -8.05 -12.96 -11.84
CA GLU A 147 -8.92 -12.66 -10.71
C GLU A 147 -8.36 -11.52 -9.86
N LEU A 148 -7.06 -11.56 -9.52
CA LEU A 148 -6.39 -10.47 -8.80
C LEU A 148 -6.47 -9.14 -9.55
N LEU A 149 -6.35 -9.15 -10.87
CA LEU A 149 -6.51 -7.96 -11.69
C LEU A 149 -7.91 -7.39 -11.65
N LYS A 150 -8.92 -8.26 -11.66
CA LYS A 150 -10.31 -7.82 -11.54
C LYS A 150 -10.55 -7.19 -10.16
N MET A 151 -10.04 -7.80 -9.09
CA MET A 151 -10.10 -7.21 -7.76
C MET A 151 -9.41 -5.84 -7.69
N GLU A 152 -8.26 -5.69 -8.36
CA GLU A 152 -7.58 -4.39 -8.45
C GLU A 152 -8.43 -3.35 -9.20
N GLU A 153 -9.07 -3.72 -10.31
CA GLU A 153 -9.98 -2.84 -11.06
C GLU A 153 -11.19 -2.44 -10.22
N ASP A 154 -11.82 -3.39 -9.52
CA ASP A 154 -12.96 -3.13 -8.65
C ASP A 154 -12.55 -2.19 -7.50
N ALA A 155 -11.41 -2.42 -6.86
CA ALA A 155 -10.87 -1.54 -5.82
C ALA A 155 -10.55 -0.13 -6.35
N MET A 156 -10.02 -0.02 -7.58
CA MET A 156 -9.83 1.28 -8.21
C MET A 156 -11.17 2.00 -8.45
N ALA A 157 -12.19 1.30 -8.92
CA ALA A 157 -13.51 1.89 -9.13
C ALA A 157 -14.08 2.43 -7.82
N ASP A 158 -13.95 1.69 -6.72
CA ASP A 158 -14.38 2.13 -5.39
C ASP A 158 -13.60 3.36 -4.91
N VAL A 159 -12.28 3.38 -5.10
CA VAL A 159 -11.45 4.55 -4.76
C VAL A 159 -11.91 5.79 -5.51
N PHE A 160 -12.19 5.70 -6.80
CA PHE A 160 -12.67 6.84 -7.59
C PHE A 160 -14.10 7.26 -7.22
N CYS A 161 -14.98 6.31 -6.89
CA CYS A 161 -16.35 6.61 -6.43
C CYS A 161 -16.37 7.40 -5.11
N HIS A 162 -15.41 7.13 -4.23
CA HIS A 162 -15.34 7.72 -2.89
C HIS A 162 -14.18 8.71 -2.73
N MET A 163 -13.59 9.18 -3.84
CA MET A 163 -12.34 9.93 -3.84
C MET A 163 -12.40 11.18 -2.97
N GLU A 164 -13.45 11.99 -3.12
CA GLU A 164 -13.64 13.22 -2.36
C GLU A 164 -14.05 12.93 -0.91
N GLU A 165 -14.97 11.98 -0.70
CA GLU A 165 -15.49 11.63 0.62
C GLU A 165 -14.41 11.03 1.53
N ALA A 166 -13.59 10.15 0.99
CA ALA A 166 -12.50 9.49 1.71
C ALA A 166 -11.23 10.36 1.78
N GLY A 167 -11.19 11.51 1.11
CA GLY A 167 -10.04 12.40 1.08
C GLY A 167 -8.84 11.82 0.31
N TYR A 168 -9.09 10.96 -0.67
CA TYR A 168 -8.04 10.48 -1.55
C TYR A 168 -7.48 11.60 -2.43
N MET A 169 -6.18 11.57 -2.65
CA MET A 169 -5.46 12.43 -3.58
C MET A 169 -4.79 11.58 -4.65
N GLY A 170 -4.66 12.11 -5.84
CA GLY A 170 -4.01 11.38 -6.91
C GLY A 170 -3.40 12.30 -7.95
N GLY A 171 -2.56 11.72 -8.80
CA GLY A 171 -1.97 12.40 -9.92
C GLY A 171 -1.77 11.46 -11.11
N ALA A 172 -1.82 12.02 -12.30
CA ALA A 172 -1.51 11.31 -13.52
C ALA A 172 -0.48 12.06 -14.38
N ILE A 173 0.27 11.32 -15.17
CA ILE A 173 1.13 11.86 -16.22
C ILE A 173 0.52 11.51 -17.57
N ARG A 174 0.31 12.54 -18.39
CA ARG A 174 -0.12 12.42 -19.78
C ARG A 174 1.05 12.65 -20.72
N ILE A 175 1.15 11.84 -21.75
CA ILE A 175 2.07 12.00 -22.89
C ILE A 175 1.21 11.93 -24.15
N ASP A 176 1.35 12.90 -25.03
CA ASP A 176 0.52 13.04 -26.25
C ASP A 176 -1.00 12.96 -25.95
N GLY A 177 -1.41 13.59 -24.86
CA GLY A 177 -2.81 13.65 -24.42
C GLY A 177 -3.36 12.37 -23.78
N LYS A 178 -2.60 11.27 -23.71
CA LYS A 178 -3.01 9.98 -23.14
C LYS A 178 -2.37 9.77 -21.77
N MET A 179 -3.13 9.21 -20.83
CA MET A 179 -2.61 8.78 -19.54
C MET A 179 -1.56 7.68 -19.73
N GLN A 180 -0.38 7.88 -19.16
CA GLN A 180 0.73 6.92 -19.21
C GLN A 180 1.24 6.53 -17.82
N ALA A 181 0.86 7.27 -16.79
CA ALA A 181 1.07 6.88 -15.40
C ALA A 181 -0.01 7.49 -14.51
N LEU A 182 -0.30 6.81 -13.41
CA LEU A 182 -1.13 7.34 -12.34
C LEU A 182 -0.60 6.89 -10.97
N THR A 183 -0.97 7.67 -9.96
CA THR A 183 -0.79 7.32 -8.55
C THR A 183 -1.99 7.80 -7.75
N VAL A 184 -2.40 7.02 -6.76
CA VAL A 184 -3.47 7.38 -5.82
C VAL A 184 -2.99 7.08 -4.41
N GLY A 185 -3.29 7.96 -3.49
CA GLY A 185 -2.98 7.83 -2.09
C GLY A 185 -3.94 8.67 -1.24
N GLY A 186 -3.63 8.79 0.03
CA GLY A 186 -4.44 9.56 0.97
C GLY A 186 -3.62 10.04 2.15
N GLN A 187 -4.23 10.87 2.99
CA GLN A 187 -3.61 11.28 4.26
C GLN A 187 -3.81 10.16 5.29
N LEU A 188 -2.72 9.61 5.80
CA LEU A 188 -2.76 8.56 6.82
C LEU A 188 -2.89 9.16 8.22
N ASN A 189 -2.17 10.25 8.49
CA ASN A 189 -2.20 11.01 9.73
C ASN A 189 -1.73 12.44 9.47
N LEU A 190 -1.42 13.23 10.53
CA LEU A 190 -1.12 14.66 10.41
C LEU A 190 0.08 14.99 9.51
N ASP A 191 1.09 14.11 9.45
CA ASP A 191 2.35 14.35 8.75
C ASP A 191 2.69 13.30 7.69
N THR A 192 1.91 12.23 7.58
CA THR A 192 2.21 11.08 6.73
C THR A 192 1.10 10.83 5.71
N ALA A 193 1.44 10.82 4.44
CA ALA A 193 0.56 10.32 3.38
C ALA A 193 0.89 8.86 3.05
N VAL A 194 -0.08 8.13 2.53
CA VAL A 194 0.08 6.77 2.02
C VAL A 194 -0.15 6.74 0.51
N VAL A 195 0.62 5.93 -0.21
CA VAL A 195 0.46 5.65 -1.64
C VAL A 195 -0.04 4.23 -1.80
N HIS A 196 -1.31 4.09 -2.20
CA HIS A 196 -1.98 2.81 -2.41
C HIS A 196 -1.73 2.24 -3.81
N ILE A 197 -1.77 3.11 -4.83
CA ILE A 197 -1.67 2.71 -6.23
C ILE A 197 -0.59 3.56 -6.89
N GLU A 198 0.32 2.93 -7.60
CA GLU A 198 1.28 3.60 -8.49
C GLU A 198 1.50 2.71 -9.72
N LYS A 199 1.04 3.16 -10.87
CA LYS A 199 1.14 2.45 -12.15
C LYS A 199 1.78 3.35 -13.22
N ALA A 200 2.64 2.77 -14.03
CA ALA A 200 3.26 3.50 -15.15
C ALA A 200 3.57 2.56 -16.32
N ASN A 201 3.41 3.08 -17.53
CA ASN A 201 3.79 2.39 -18.74
C ASN A 201 5.32 2.28 -18.85
N THR A 202 5.84 1.07 -18.76
CA THR A 202 7.28 0.79 -18.75
C THR A 202 7.98 1.07 -20.08
N ASN A 203 7.24 1.30 -21.16
CA ASN A 203 7.79 1.72 -22.44
C ASN A 203 8.41 3.13 -22.38
N PHE A 204 8.00 3.93 -21.40
CA PHE A 204 8.57 5.26 -21.16
C PHE A 204 9.62 5.18 -20.04
N ARG A 205 10.88 5.10 -20.43
CA ARG A 205 11.99 5.02 -19.45
C ARG A 205 11.98 6.20 -18.48
N GLY A 206 11.92 5.92 -17.19
CA GLY A 206 11.94 6.92 -16.12
C GLY A 206 10.55 7.42 -15.70
N LEU A 207 9.47 6.92 -16.27
CA LEU A 207 8.12 7.36 -15.98
C LEU A 207 7.68 7.02 -14.54
N TYR A 208 8.06 5.85 -13.99
CA TYR A 208 7.83 5.55 -12.55
C TYR A 208 8.51 6.56 -11.63
N GLN A 209 9.74 7.00 -11.98
CA GLN A 209 10.43 8.03 -11.20
C GLN A 209 9.73 9.38 -11.35
N ALA A 210 9.19 9.67 -12.53
CA ALA A 210 8.50 10.92 -12.79
C ALA A 210 7.17 11.02 -12.03
N ILE A 211 6.31 10.00 -12.10
CA ILE A 211 5.02 10.02 -11.40
C ILE A 211 5.21 10.10 -9.88
N ASN A 212 6.13 9.33 -9.31
CA ASN A 212 6.44 9.39 -7.89
C ASN A 212 6.96 10.78 -7.49
N ASN A 213 7.90 11.34 -8.26
CA ASN A 213 8.46 12.66 -8.00
C ASN A 213 7.42 13.78 -8.09
N GLU A 214 6.63 13.80 -9.16
CA GLU A 214 5.59 14.82 -9.35
C GLU A 214 4.51 14.72 -8.26
N PHE A 215 4.08 13.51 -7.90
CA PHE A 215 3.11 13.32 -6.83
C PHE A 215 3.62 13.84 -5.49
N CYS A 216 4.85 13.47 -5.09
CA CYS A 216 5.45 13.96 -3.85
C CYS A 216 5.64 15.49 -3.82
N ARG A 217 5.87 16.11 -4.98
CA ARG A 217 5.97 17.58 -5.11
C ARG A 217 4.64 18.30 -4.96
N ASN A 218 3.55 17.64 -5.32
CA ASN A 218 2.20 18.19 -5.29
C ASN A 218 1.40 17.77 -4.05
N MET A 219 1.99 17.02 -3.12
CA MET A 219 1.40 16.74 -1.80
C MET A 219 1.31 18.01 -0.94
N PRO A 220 0.37 18.10 0.01
CA PRO A 220 0.29 19.19 0.97
C PRO A 220 1.62 19.43 1.70
N ASP A 221 1.93 20.69 2.01
CA ASP A 221 3.18 21.06 2.70
C ASP A 221 3.30 20.44 4.10
N SER A 222 2.18 20.14 4.74
CA SER A 222 2.12 19.41 6.01
C SER A 222 2.62 17.97 5.95
N THR A 223 2.69 17.37 4.74
CA THR A 223 3.17 16.00 4.56
C THR A 223 4.68 15.95 4.70
N GLU A 224 5.19 15.34 5.77
CA GLU A 224 6.61 15.11 5.99
C GLU A 224 7.04 13.72 5.47
N PHE A 225 6.21 12.72 5.65
CA PHE A 225 6.50 11.33 5.31
C PHE A 225 5.53 10.78 4.26
N VAL A 226 6.04 9.80 3.50
CA VAL A 226 5.26 9.04 2.51
C VAL A 226 5.43 7.55 2.79
N ASN A 227 4.36 6.90 3.22
CA ASN A 227 4.27 5.46 3.30
C ASN A 227 3.92 4.91 1.90
N ARG A 228 4.74 4.03 1.36
CA ARG A 228 4.50 3.39 0.05
C ARG A 228 4.18 1.91 0.20
N GLU A 229 3.62 1.52 1.33
CA GLU A 229 3.18 0.16 1.66
C GLU A 229 4.26 -0.91 1.48
N GLU A 230 3.89 -2.17 1.44
CA GLU A 230 4.74 -3.35 1.50
C GLU A 230 5.31 -3.77 0.14
N ASP A 231 6.20 -4.76 0.16
CA ASP A 231 6.79 -5.36 -1.04
C ASP A 231 6.15 -6.71 -1.45
N MET A 232 5.19 -7.21 -0.68
CA MET A 232 4.48 -8.48 -0.92
C MET A 232 5.41 -9.69 -1.11
N GLY A 233 6.63 -9.64 -0.59
CA GLY A 233 7.65 -10.69 -0.81
C GLY A 233 8.22 -10.73 -2.22
N ILE A 234 7.88 -9.76 -3.11
CA ILE A 234 8.35 -9.72 -4.50
C ILE A 234 9.77 -9.13 -4.55
N PRO A 235 10.80 -9.91 -4.95
CA PRO A 235 12.20 -9.47 -4.87
C PRO A 235 12.51 -8.18 -5.63
N ASN A 236 11.95 -8.03 -6.83
CA ASN A 236 12.16 -6.84 -7.65
C ASN A 236 11.49 -5.60 -7.06
N LEU A 237 10.30 -5.75 -6.47
CA LEU A 237 9.60 -4.65 -5.79
C LEU A 237 10.35 -4.24 -4.52
N ARG A 238 10.80 -5.21 -3.72
CA ARG A 238 11.67 -4.99 -2.56
C ARG A 238 12.92 -4.20 -2.93
N LYS A 239 13.64 -4.64 -3.96
CA LYS A 239 14.82 -3.95 -4.47
C LYS A 239 14.49 -2.52 -4.93
N ALA A 240 13.39 -2.32 -5.62
CA ALA A 240 12.92 -1.01 -6.04
C ALA A 240 12.64 -0.10 -4.84
N LYS A 241 11.87 -0.56 -3.85
CA LYS A 241 11.53 0.21 -2.64
C LYS A 241 12.77 0.54 -1.82
N LEU A 242 13.64 -0.42 -1.51
CA LEU A 242 14.90 -0.18 -0.78
C LEU A 242 15.84 0.80 -1.50
N SER A 243 15.79 0.85 -2.83
CA SER A 243 16.64 1.76 -3.61
C SER A 243 16.25 3.24 -3.48
N TYR A 244 15.10 3.56 -2.88
CA TYR A 244 14.69 4.91 -2.50
C TYR A 244 15.05 5.28 -1.06
N LYS A 245 15.79 4.41 -0.34
CA LYS A 245 16.32 4.68 1.00
C LYS A 245 15.22 5.04 2.01
N PRO A 246 14.33 4.12 2.35
CA PRO A 246 13.32 4.38 3.37
C PRO A 246 13.99 4.83 4.68
N VAL A 247 13.42 5.83 5.32
CA VAL A 247 13.92 6.32 6.62
C VAL A 247 13.37 5.50 7.79
N LYS A 248 12.28 4.75 7.54
CA LYS A 248 11.63 3.91 8.53
C LYS A 248 10.96 2.73 7.84
N MET A 249 10.94 1.59 8.53
CA MET A 249 10.10 0.44 8.19
C MET A 249 9.02 0.31 9.26
N ILE A 250 7.77 0.08 8.84
CA ILE A 250 6.71 -0.31 9.78
C ILE A 250 6.67 -1.84 9.79
N GLU A 251 7.21 -2.39 10.84
CA GLU A 251 7.21 -3.83 11.05
C GLU A 251 5.81 -4.34 11.32
N LYS A 252 5.47 -5.46 10.71
CA LYS A 252 4.19 -6.14 10.87
C LYS A 252 4.42 -7.59 11.26
N TYR A 253 3.50 -8.13 12.03
CA TYR A 253 3.60 -9.45 12.63
C TYR A 253 2.32 -10.24 12.42
N ILE A 254 2.46 -11.55 12.46
CA ILE A 254 1.36 -12.49 12.64
C ILE A 254 1.32 -12.83 14.12
N ALA A 255 0.13 -12.77 14.72
CA ALA A 255 -0.10 -13.14 16.10
C ALA A 255 -1.13 -14.26 16.17
N ALA A 256 -0.81 -15.32 16.90
CA ALA A 256 -1.69 -16.48 17.11
C ALA A 256 -1.52 -17.05 18.52
N PHE A 257 -2.53 -17.80 19.01
CA PHE A 257 -2.42 -18.51 20.28
C PHE A 257 -1.46 -19.71 20.17
N LYS A 258 -0.81 -20.01 21.32
CA LYS A 258 0.06 -21.19 21.48
C LYS A 258 -0.74 -22.47 21.52
#